data_bb18bac7966df2c2b50ac1b0dab123e8
#
_entry.id   bb18bac7966df2c2b50ac1b0dab123e8
#
_cell.length_a   1.000
_cell.length_b   1.000
_cell.length_c   1.000
_cell.angle_alpha   90.00
_cell.angle_beta   90.00
_cell.angle_gamma   90.00
#
_symmetry.space_group_name_H-M   'P 1'
#
loop_
_entity.id
_entity.type
_entity.pdbx_description
1 polymer ?
#
loop_
_entity_poly.entity_id
_entity_poly.type
_entity_poly.pdbx_seq_one_letter_code
_entity_poly.pdbx_strand_id
1 'polypeptide(L)'
;MDKDFMIGEALVGEGVEVAHVDLTIGKKEGPVGQAFLNGLTQLSQGHTPLLGVIRPNLIPKPATLIIPKVTIKNLDDANKIFGPAQAAVAKAVADSLQEGVIPEDYAERYVILASVFIHPEASDYDKIYRYNYSATKLAIKRALTGYPDLKKINFEKDRSVHAIAGVKMEKLWRPPYLQIALDVTDLGTLKRVIEQIPHNDMVILEAGTLFIKEWGVRGLSEIRKFRPGVFLIADLKTLDVGKVEVDQAFNQSADAVVVSGLANIETIENVISEARRMGIYAYVDMMNVTDPMGVLKSSKERPDVVILHRNVDAGAGKEDQAEDNRWKLIKEIKSGISDKILCAVAGGINPKTAKQALINGADILIVGRYITQSKDVERAAREFISLLGEDTDLYRTHWE
;
A
#
# COMPACT_ATOMS: atom_id res chain seq x y z
N MET A 1 -29.58 16.67 -5.97
CA MET A 1 -29.91 16.80 -4.53
C MET A 1 -28.89 17.76 -3.92
N ASP A 2 -29.38 18.83 -3.34
CA ASP A 2 -28.58 19.81 -2.61
C ASP A 2 -28.06 19.11 -1.34
N LYS A 3 -26.75 18.82 -1.27
CA LYS A 3 -26.19 18.12 -0.12
C LYS A 3 -26.03 19.11 1.03
N ASP A 4 -26.44 18.75 2.22
CA ASP A 4 -26.32 19.62 3.41
C ASP A 4 -24.85 19.91 3.75
N PHE A 5 -23.96 18.95 3.47
CA PHE A 5 -22.52 19.09 3.59
C PHE A 5 -21.77 18.14 2.65
N MET A 6 -20.52 18.45 2.41
CA MET A 6 -19.58 17.68 1.59
C MET A 6 -18.27 17.52 2.34
N ILE A 7 -17.69 16.34 2.25
CA ILE A 7 -16.44 16.00 2.95
C ILE A 7 -15.36 15.69 1.90
N GLY A 8 -14.16 16.20 2.12
CA GLY A 8 -12.97 15.85 1.38
C GLY A 8 -11.77 15.66 2.29
N GLU A 9 -10.94 14.71 1.95
CA GLU A 9 -9.71 14.39 2.66
C GLU A 9 -8.54 14.39 1.68
N ALA A 10 -7.37 14.85 2.12
CA ALA A 10 -6.15 14.75 1.33
C ALA A 10 -4.90 14.69 2.21
N LEU A 11 -4.00 13.79 1.82
CA LEU A 11 -2.65 13.68 2.33
C LEU A 11 -1.67 14.07 1.22
N VAL A 12 -0.74 14.97 1.49
CA VAL A 12 0.25 15.46 0.52
C VAL A 12 1.61 15.58 1.19
N GLY A 13 2.66 15.26 0.46
CA GLY A 13 4.03 15.33 0.95
C GLY A 13 4.53 14.00 1.48
N GLU A 14 5.74 14.03 2.04
CA GLU A 14 6.45 12.86 2.56
C GLU A 14 7.25 13.23 3.82
N GLY A 15 7.64 12.20 4.58
CA GLY A 15 8.41 12.39 5.82
C GLY A 15 7.64 13.14 6.89
N VAL A 16 8.37 13.90 7.69
CA VAL A 16 7.79 14.72 8.77
C VAL A 16 7.08 15.98 8.27
N GLU A 17 7.33 16.38 7.04
CA GLU A 17 6.71 17.59 6.45
C GLU A 17 5.33 17.31 5.81
N VAL A 18 4.83 16.08 5.94
CA VAL A 18 3.54 15.66 5.39
C VAL A 18 2.39 16.54 5.91
N ALA A 19 1.47 16.91 5.02
CA ALA A 19 0.24 17.62 5.36
C ALA A 19 -0.97 16.73 5.15
N HIS A 20 -1.83 16.62 6.17
CA HIS A 20 -3.09 15.91 6.08
C HIS A 20 -4.24 16.86 6.43
N VAL A 21 -5.15 17.04 5.49
CA VAL A 21 -6.29 17.96 5.64
C VAL A 21 -7.60 17.19 5.48
N ASP A 22 -8.44 17.21 6.53
CA ASP A 22 -9.84 16.85 6.43
C ASP A 22 -10.66 18.14 6.31
N LEU A 23 -11.55 18.17 5.34
CA LEU A 23 -12.29 19.38 5.04
C LEU A 23 -13.77 19.07 4.91
N THR A 24 -14.60 19.91 5.52
CA THR A 24 -16.05 19.88 5.38
C THR A 24 -16.54 21.21 4.86
N ILE A 25 -17.34 21.19 3.79
CA ILE A 25 -18.00 22.36 3.20
C ILE A 25 -19.51 22.20 3.41
N GLY A 26 -20.17 23.21 3.94
CA GLY A 26 -21.62 23.18 4.13
C GLY A 26 -22.24 24.54 4.26
N LYS A 27 -23.59 24.59 4.20
CA LYS A 27 -24.37 25.83 4.30
C LYS A 27 -24.20 26.48 5.67
N LYS A 28 -24.22 27.82 5.72
CA LYS A 28 -24.20 28.60 6.98
C LYS A 28 -25.39 28.25 7.90
N GLU A 29 -26.55 28.01 7.33
CA GLU A 29 -27.77 27.63 8.05
C GLU A 29 -27.84 26.13 8.37
N GLY A 30 -26.87 25.34 7.95
CA GLY A 30 -26.81 23.90 8.14
C GLY A 30 -25.92 23.46 9.30
N PRO A 31 -25.71 22.14 9.44
CA PRO A 31 -24.91 21.58 10.53
C PRO A 31 -23.46 22.06 10.52
N VAL A 32 -22.87 22.32 9.35
CA VAL A 32 -21.50 22.83 9.24
C VAL A 32 -21.40 24.28 9.70
N GLY A 33 -22.41 25.12 9.39
CA GLY A 33 -22.47 26.48 9.89
C GLY A 33 -22.59 26.55 11.41
N GLN A 34 -23.36 25.65 11.99
CA GLN A 34 -23.51 25.52 13.45
C GLN A 34 -22.18 25.09 14.10
N ALA A 35 -21.50 24.08 13.53
CA ALA A 35 -20.18 23.67 13.98
C ALA A 35 -19.13 24.78 13.84
N PHE A 36 -19.20 25.57 12.76
CA PHE A 36 -18.33 26.72 12.53
C PHE A 36 -18.49 27.77 13.63
N LEU A 37 -19.71 28.16 13.97
CA LEU A 37 -19.98 29.12 15.04
C LEU A 37 -19.54 28.61 16.40
N ASN A 38 -19.81 27.34 16.70
CA ASN A 38 -19.37 26.69 17.92
C ASN A 38 -17.84 26.69 18.03
N GLY A 39 -17.14 26.36 16.91
CA GLY A 39 -15.68 26.38 16.88
C GLY A 39 -15.07 27.76 17.08
N LEU A 40 -15.73 28.85 16.66
CA LEU A 40 -15.27 30.22 16.92
C LEU A 40 -15.43 30.63 18.38
N THR A 41 -16.41 30.07 19.09
CA THR A 41 -16.78 30.51 20.46
C THR A 41 -16.31 29.57 21.56
N GLN A 42 -16.00 28.31 21.24
CA GLN A 42 -15.54 27.31 22.20
C GLN A 42 -14.02 27.12 22.09
N LEU A 43 -13.31 27.51 23.13
CA LEU A 43 -11.87 27.31 23.24
C LEU A 43 -11.57 25.90 23.77
N SER A 44 -10.82 25.13 23.02
CA SER A 44 -10.31 23.83 23.46
C SER A 44 -8.82 23.92 23.77
N GLN A 45 -8.42 23.43 24.92
CA GLN A 45 -7.01 23.48 25.32
C GLN A 45 -6.13 22.72 24.30
N GLY A 46 -5.15 23.39 23.72
CA GLY A 46 -4.20 22.84 22.75
C GLY A 46 -4.78 22.59 21.35
N HIS A 47 -6.07 22.83 21.11
CA HIS A 47 -6.74 22.68 19.82
C HIS A 47 -7.62 23.89 19.48
N THR A 48 -7.15 25.07 19.81
CA THR A 48 -7.91 26.30 19.56
C THR A 48 -8.11 26.53 18.07
N PRO A 49 -9.35 26.51 17.57
CA PRO A 49 -9.64 26.83 16.20
C PRO A 49 -9.30 28.29 15.89
N LEU A 50 -8.90 28.55 14.64
CA LEU A 50 -8.62 29.90 14.19
C LEU A 50 -9.33 30.20 12.87
N LEU A 51 -9.79 31.43 12.72
CA LEU A 51 -10.33 31.92 11.46
C LEU A 51 -9.19 32.09 10.44
N GLY A 52 -9.31 31.42 9.29
CA GLY A 52 -8.35 31.59 8.20
C GLY A 52 -8.36 33.03 7.70
N VAL A 53 -7.17 33.58 7.47
CA VAL A 53 -6.99 34.93 6.87
C VAL A 53 -5.94 34.88 5.76
N ILE A 54 -6.23 35.55 4.65
CA ILE A 54 -5.27 35.73 3.55
C ILE A 54 -4.18 36.71 4.00
N ARG A 55 -4.57 37.74 4.72
CA ARG A 55 -3.74 38.70 5.45
C ARG A 55 -4.57 39.32 6.56
N PRO A 56 -3.97 40.04 7.51
CA PRO A 56 -4.74 40.73 8.54
C PRO A 56 -5.91 41.56 7.97
N ASN A 57 -7.10 41.36 8.55
CA ASN A 57 -8.35 42.01 8.13
C ASN A 57 -8.92 41.52 6.79
N LEU A 58 -8.46 40.41 6.25
CA LEU A 58 -8.96 39.85 4.99
C LEU A 58 -9.12 38.33 5.10
N ILE A 59 -10.35 37.88 5.33
CA ILE A 59 -10.70 36.46 5.34
C ILE A 59 -10.96 35.92 3.92
N PRO A 60 -10.73 34.63 3.64
CA PRO A 60 -11.16 34.00 2.39
C PRO A 60 -12.68 33.86 2.33
N LYS A 61 -13.20 33.61 1.15
CA LYS A 61 -14.59 33.23 0.91
C LYS A 61 -14.64 31.90 0.16
N PRO A 62 -15.43 30.92 0.63
CA PRO A 62 -16.21 30.90 1.88
C PRO A 62 -15.36 31.11 3.14
N ALA A 63 -15.96 31.66 4.20
CA ALA A 63 -15.27 31.80 5.49
C ALA A 63 -14.79 30.43 5.97
N THR A 64 -13.54 30.36 6.40
CA THR A 64 -12.88 29.09 6.72
C THR A 64 -12.36 29.07 8.14
N LEU A 65 -12.74 28.06 8.91
CA LEU A 65 -12.21 27.79 10.25
C LEU A 65 -11.16 26.67 10.16
N ILE A 66 -10.00 26.91 10.71
CA ILE A 66 -8.89 25.97 10.75
C ILE A 66 -8.82 25.36 12.14
N ILE A 67 -8.77 24.02 12.20
CA ILE A 67 -8.74 23.22 13.42
C ILE A 67 -7.46 22.41 13.46
N PRO A 68 -6.54 22.66 14.42
CA PRO A 68 -5.35 21.82 14.58
C PRO A 68 -5.70 20.39 14.99
N LYS A 69 -5.22 19.37 14.27
CA LYS A 69 -5.40 17.95 14.62
C LYS A 69 -4.44 17.49 15.72
N VAL A 70 -3.35 18.20 15.95
CA VAL A 70 -2.37 17.91 16.99
C VAL A 70 -2.44 18.94 18.08
N THR A 71 -2.17 18.54 19.31
CA THR A 71 -2.13 19.45 20.46
C THR A 71 -0.99 20.44 20.32
N ILE A 72 -1.30 21.73 20.32
CA ILE A 72 -0.32 22.82 20.36
C ILE A 72 0.23 22.87 21.80
N LYS A 73 1.52 22.54 21.95
CA LYS A 73 2.19 22.46 23.27
C LYS A 73 3.09 23.64 23.57
N ASN A 74 3.57 24.32 22.54
CA ASN A 74 4.57 25.37 22.64
C ASN A 74 4.40 26.41 21.54
N LEU A 75 5.22 27.48 21.56
CA LEU A 75 5.15 28.57 20.60
C LEU A 75 5.57 28.14 19.20
N ASP A 76 6.47 27.18 19.07
CA ASP A 76 6.90 26.67 17.76
C ASP A 76 5.75 25.92 17.04
N ASP A 77 5.02 25.05 17.76
CA ASP A 77 3.81 24.40 17.24
C ASP A 77 2.78 25.44 16.82
N ALA A 78 2.58 26.49 17.65
CA ALA A 78 1.66 27.57 17.31
C ALA A 78 2.09 28.32 16.05
N ASN A 79 3.38 28.64 15.90
CA ASN A 79 3.91 29.33 14.73
C ASN A 79 3.69 28.54 13.44
N LYS A 80 3.83 27.21 13.45
CA LYS A 80 3.57 26.34 12.30
C LYS A 80 2.11 26.42 11.84
N ILE A 81 1.18 26.41 12.81
CA ILE A 81 -0.27 26.48 12.55
C ILE A 81 -0.72 27.88 12.14
N PHE A 82 -0.37 28.89 12.94
CA PHE A 82 -0.80 30.31 12.73
C PHE A 82 -0.05 30.97 11.58
N GLY A 83 1.10 30.46 11.19
CA GLY A 83 1.92 30.96 10.07
C GLY A 83 1.64 30.21 8.77
N PRO A 84 2.55 29.31 8.34
CA PRO A 84 2.52 28.73 7.01
C PRO A 84 1.25 27.89 6.73
N ALA A 85 0.74 27.11 7.68
CA ALA A 85 -0.43 26.27 7.44
C ALA A 85 -1.69 27.10 7.26
N GLN A 86 -1.94 28.09 8.13
CA GLN A 86 -3.06 28.99 8.04
C GLN A 86 -3.04 29.78 6.73
N ALA A 87 -1.89 30.36 6.36
CA ALA A 87 -1.74 31.10 5.10
C ALA A 87 -2.00 30.21 3.87
N ALA A 88 -1.52 28.97 3.91
CA ALA A 88 -1.72 27.96 2.86
C ALA A 88 -3.20 27.62 2.67
N VAL A 89 -3.91 27.33 3.75
CA VAL A 89 -5.35 26.99 3.72
C VAL A 89 -6.16 28.18 3.19
N ALA A 90 -5.94 29.37 3.73
CA ALA A 90 -6.68 30.56 3.31
C ALA A 90 -6.46 30.88 1.82
N LYS A 91 -5.21 30.79 1.35
CA LYS A 91 -4.90 30.97 -0.08
C LYS A 91 -5.52 29.88 -0.94
N ALA A 92 -5.45 28.62 -0.55
CA ALA A 92 -6.03 27.51 -1.30
C ALA A 92 -7.55 27.66 -1.50
N VAL A 93 -8.27 28.15 -0.48
CA VAL A 93 -9.70 28.46 -0.58
C VAL A 93 -9.95 29.60 -1.56
N ALA A 94 -9.19 30.70 -1.44
CA ALA A 94 -9.34 31.85 -2.32
C ALA A 94 -9.05 31.50 -3.80
N ASP A 95 -7.96 30.76 -4.05
CA ASP A 95 -7.60 30.32 -5.40
C ASP A 95 -8.64 29.31 -5.95
N SER A 96 -9.19 28.43 -5.12
CA SER A 96 -10.23 27.47 -5.54
C SER A 96 -11.53 28.16 -5.93
N LEU A 97 -11.88 29.28 -5.28
CA LEU A 97 -13.01 30.12 -5.67
C LEU A 97 -12.70 30.86 -7.00
N GLN A 98 -11.53 31.46 -7.11
CA GLN A 98 -11.13 32.19 -8.31
C GLN A 98 -11.06 31.29 -9.55
N GLU A 99 -10.61 30.04 -9.40
CA GLU A 99 -10.51 29.03 -10.46
C GLU A 99 -11.87 28.38 -10.80
N GLY A 100 -12.93 28.74 -10.07
CA GLY A 100 -14.28 28.16 -10.26
C GLY A 100 -14.42 26.71 -9.77
N VAL A 101 -13.45 26.17 -9.01
CA VAL A 101 -13.55 24.88 -8.34
C VAL A 101 -14.62 24.96 -7.25
N ILE A 102 -14.59 26.02 -6.43
CA ILE A 102 -15.69 26.39 -5.54
C ILE A 102 -16.66 27.27 -6.36
N PRO A 103 -17.94 26.90 -6.46
CA PRO A 103 -18.94 27.74 -7.14
C PRO A 103 -19.05 29.13 -6.50
N GLU A 104 -19.20 30.17 -7.31
CA GLU A 104 -19.23 31.56 -6.85
C GLU A 104 -20.34 31.82 -5.83
N ASP A 105 -21.51 31.18 -6.00
CA ASP A 105 -22.64 31.31 -5.09
C ASP A 105 -22.38 30.69 -3.70
N TYR A 106 -21.33 29.87 -3.53
CA TYR A 106 -20.91 29.34 -2.23
C TYR A 106 -20.18 30.39 -1.38
N ALA A 107 -19.59 31.42 -1.99
CA ALA A 107 -18.76 32.41 -1.30
C ALA A 107 -19.43 33.00 -0.04
N GLU A 108 -20.72 33.35 -0.14
CA GLU A 108 -21.46 33.94 0.99
C GLU A 108 -22.40 32.98 1.71
N ARG A 109 -22.78 31.88 1.07
CA ARG A 109 -23.79 30.96 1.60
C ARG A 109 -23.19 29.77 2.35
N TYR A 110 -21.91 29.45 2.13
CA TYR A 110 -21.25 28.30 2.72
C TYR A 110 -20.14 28.72 3.67
N VAL A 111 -19.71 27.79 4.49
CA VAL A 111 -18.51 27.86 5.33
C VAL A 111 -17.69 26.59 5.17
N ILE A 112 -16.41 26.68 5.53
CA ILE A 112 -15.46 25.58 5.47
C ILE A 112 -14.86 25.35 6.86
N LEU A 113 -14.84 24.07 7.28
CA LEU A 113 -14.04 23.58 8.40
C LEU A 113 -12.86 22.81 7.81
N ALA A 114 -11.65 23.21 8.11
CA ALA A 114 -10.42 22.56 7.67
C ALA A 114 -9.63 22.07 8.88
N SER A 115 -9.64 20.76 9.11
CA SER A 115 -8.82 20.13 10.15
C SER A 115 -7.45 19.80 9.59
N VAL A 116 -6.41 20.37 10.19
CA VAL A 116 -5.05 20.36 9.66
C VAL A 116 -4.11 19.59 10.58
N PHE A 117 -3.39 18.63 10.01
CA PHE A 117 -2.32 17.91 10.68
C PHE A 117 -0.96 18.46 10.25
N ILE A 118 -0.13 18.78 11.23
CA ILE A 118 1.30 19.07 11.06
C ILE A 118 2.07 18.17 12.01
N HIS A 119 3.06 17.45 11.48
CA HIS A 119 3.89 16.62 12.32
C HIS A 119 4.67 17.49 13.32
N PRO A 120 4.76 17.12 14.61
CA PRO A 120 5.46 17.93 15.63
C PRO A 120 6.92 18.23 15.28
N GLU A 121 7.60 17.29 14.60
CA GLU A 121 9.01 17.45 14.19
C GLU A 121 9.18 18.20 12.86
N ALA A 122 8.11 18.56 12.17
CA ALA A 122 8.20 19.37 10.94
C ALA A 122 8.84 20.73 11.26
N SER A 123 9.78 21.18 10.43
CA SER A 123 10.55 22.41 10.65
C SER A 123 10.69 23.27 9.40
N ASP A 124 10.47 22.74 8.21
CA ASP A 124 10.56 23.44 6.94
C ASP A 124 9.23 24.16 6.65
N TYR A 125 9.17 25.46 6.97
CA TYR A 125 7.97 26.30 6.80
C TYR A 125 7.52 26.40 5.34
N ASP A 126 8.44 26.35 4.38
CA ASP A 126 8.10 26.37 2.95
C ASP A 126 7.40 25.09 2.53
N LYS A 127 7.87 23.93 3.00
CA LYS A 127 7.19 22.67 2.75
C LYS A 127 5.85 22.59 3.49
N ILE A 128 5.78 23.01 4.76
CA ILE A 128 4.52 23.10 5.50
C ILE A 128 3.51 23.92 4.70
N TYR A 129 3.91 25.09 4.19
CA TYR A 129 3.04 25.92 3.36
C TYR A 129 2.60 25.20 2.08
N ARG A 130 3.54 24.70 1.27
CA ARG A 130 3.25 24.08 -0.03
C ARG A 130 2.38 22.84 0.09
N TYR A 131 2.68 21.97 1.07
CA TYR A 131 1.94 20.74 1.23
C TYR A 131 0.53 20.99 1.78
N ASN A 132 0.36 21.89 2.74
CA ASN A 132 -0.97 22.28 3.22
C ASN A 132 -1.79 22.99 2.14
N TYR A 133 -1.19 23.82 1.31
CA TYR A 133 -1.86 24.43 0.16
C TYR A 133 -2.36 23.35 -0.81
N SER A 134 -1.51 22.42 -1.20
CA SER A 134 -1.86 21.36 -2.14
C SER A 134 -2.89 20.39 -1.55
N ALA A 135 -2.74 20.02 -0.27
CA ALA A 135 -3.69 19.15 0.44
C ALA A 135 -5.07 19.82 0.52
N THR A 136 -5.12 21.10 0.86
CA THR A 136 -6.39 21.84 0.94
C THR A 136 -7.09 21.92 -0.42
N LYS A 137 -6.36 22.27 -1.49
CA LYS A 137 -6.93 22.30 -2.86
C LYS A 137 -7.48 20.94 -3.26
N LEU A 138 -6.73 19.87 -3.00
CA LEU A 138 -7.17 18.51 -3.30
C LEU A 138 -8.39 18.09 -2.48
N ALA A 139 -8.42 18.40 -1.19
CA ALA A 139 -9.55 18.12 -0.31
C ALA A 139 -10.82 18.87 -0.75
N ILE A 140 -10.71 20.15 -1.13
CA ILE A 140 -11.81 20.94 -1.71
C ILE A 140 -12.36 20.25 -2.96
N LYS A 141 -11.50 19.88 -3.90
CA LYS A 141 -11.91 19.20 -5.14
C LYS A 141 -12.61 17.88 -4.83
N ARG A 142 -12.07 17.07 -3.92
CA ARG A 142 -12.66 15.79 -3.50
C ARG A 142 -14.03 15.97 -2.84
N ALA A 143 -14.19 16.96 -1.95
CA ALA A 143 -15.47 17.29 -1.33
C ALA A 143 -16.53 17.61 -2.38
N LEU A 144 -16.22 18.49 -3.31
CA LEU A 144 -17.18 18.98 -4.31
C LEU A 144 -17.50 17.92 -5.38
N THR A 145 -16.56 17.05 -5.72
CA THR A 145 -16.78 15.95 -6.67
C THR A 145 -17.38 14.69 -6.04
N GLY A 146 -17.48 14.63 -4.71
CA GLY A 146 -17.94 13.44 -3.97
C GLY A 146 -16.97 12.25 -4.09
N TYR A 147 -15.67 12.51 -4.22
CA TYR A 147 -14.64 11.49 -4.23
C TYR A 147 -14.36 10.97 -2.82
N PRO A 148 -14.08 9.66 -2.63
CA PRO A 148 -14.12 8.61 -3.65
C PRO A 148 -15.54 8.09 -3.95
N ASP A 149 -15.76 7.60 -5.17
CA ASP A 149 -16.97 6.86 -5.49
C ASP A 149 -16.92 5.41 -4.95
N LEU A 150 -18.08 4.72 -4.95
CA LEU A 150 -18.19 3.35 -4.45
C LEU A 150 -17.31 2.36 -5.23
N LYS A 151 -17.11 2.60 -6.53
CA LYS A 151 -16.24 1.73 -7.34
C LYS A 151 -14.79 1.84 -6.89
N LYS A 152 -14.33 3.07 -6.64
CA LYS A 152 -12.99 3.33 -6.13
C LYS A 152 -12.81 2.73 -4.73
N ILE A 153 -13.76 2.90 -3.84
CA ILE A 153 -13.72 2.31 -2.49
C ILE A 153 -13.62 0.79 -2.58
N ASN A 154 -14.51 0.15 -3.36
CA ASN A 154 -14.52 -1.30 -3.52
C ASN A 154 -13.24 -1.84 -4.17
N PHE A 155 -12.59 -1.07 -5.03
CA PHE A 155 -11.32 -1.43 -5.64
C PHE A 155 -10.15 -1.31 -4.67
N GLU A 156 -10.16 -0.28 -3.81
CA GLU A 156 -9.01 0.03 -2.95
C GLU A 156 -9.08 -0.58 -1.54
N LYS A 157 -10.28 -0.95 -1.05
CA LYS A 157 -10.48 -1.39 0.34
C LYS A 157 -9.63 -2.58 0.77
N ASP A 158 -9.30 -3.46 -0.18
CA ASP A 158 -8.50 -4.67 0.06
C ASP A 158 -7.01 -4.48 -0.32
N ARG A 159 -6.62 -3.29 -0.78
CA ARG A 159 -5.22 -2.97 -1.09
C ARG A 159 -4.44 -2.67 0.17
N SER A 160 -3.12 -2.85 0.07
CA SER A 160 -2.21 -2.47 1.16
C SER A 160 -2.36 -1.00 1.50
N VAL A 161 -2.47 -0.71 2.79
CA VAL A 161 -2.65 0.65 3.29
C VAL A 161 -1.32 1.39 3.18
N HIS A 162 -1.33 2.56 2.55
CA HIS A 162 -0.21 3.49 2.66
C HIS A 162 -0.02 3.86 4.13
N ALA A 163 1.15 3.58 4.67
CA ALA A 163 1.41 3.79 6.08
C ALA A 163 1.67 5.27 6.39
N ILE A 164 0.62 5.98 6.79
CA ILE A 164 0.73 7.38 7.24
C ILE A 164 1.69 7.52 8.43
N ALA A 165 1.82 6.48 9.25
CA ALA A 165 2.64 6.48 10.46
C ALA A 165 3.67 5.33 10.50
N GLY A 166 4.09 4.81 9.35
CA GLY A 166 5.02 3.65 9.30
C GLY A 166 4.39 2.33 9.75
N VAL A 167 3.06 2.29 9.93
CA VAL A 167 2.33 1.07 10.30
C VAL A 167 1.90 0.34 9.05
N LYS A 168 2.58 -0.75 8.72
CA LYS A 168 2.17 -1.70 7.69
C LYS A 168 1.15 -2.66 8.28
N MET A 169 0.00 -2.82 7.62
CA MET A 169 -0.94 -3.87 7.98
C MET A 169 -0.38 -5.22 7.54
N GLU A 170 -0.11 -6.09 8.49
CA GLU A 170 0.38 -7.44 8.19
C GLU A 170 -0.73 -8.24 7.52
N LYS A 171 -0.53 -8.62 6.25
CA LYS A 171 -1.42 -9.53 5.51
C LYS A 171 -0.91 -10.97 5.53
N LEU A 172 0.42 -11.15 5.60
CA LEU A 172 1.08 -12.46 5.68
C LEU A 172 1.48 -12.78 7.14
N TRP A 173 0.52 -12.78 8.05
CA TRP A 173 0.75 -12.93 9.50
C TRP A 173 0.71 -14.37 10.00
N ARG A 174 0.27 -15.32 9.15
CA ARG A 174 0.10 -16.73 9.55
C ARG A 174 0.62 -17.70 8.48
N PRO A 175 1.96 -17.80 8.30
CA PRO A 175 2.51 -18.83 7.41
C PRO A 175 2.23 -20.24 7.96
N PRO A 176 2.25 -21.28 7.09
CA PRO A 176 2.70 -21.25 5.72
C PRO A 176 1.63 -20.87 4.68
N TYR A 177 2.07 -20.42 3.48
CA TYR A 177 1.21 -20.04 2.36
C TYR A 177 1.53 -20.84 1.09
N LEU A 178 0.52 -21.04 0.25
CA LEU A 178 0.65 -21.50 -1.12
C LEU A 178 0.60 -20.29 -2.06
N GLN A 179 1.72 -19.96 -2.70
CA GLN A 179 1.82 -18.96 -3.75
C GLN A 179 1.71 -19.64 -5.11
N ILE A 180 0.68 -19.31 -5.88
CA ILE A 180 0.47 -19.88 -7.20
C ILE A 180 1.00 -18.90 -8.25
N ALA A 181 2.10 -19.29 -8.92
CA ALA A 181 2.72 -18.49 -9.99
C ALA A 181 1.94 -18.67 -11.29
N LEU A 182 1.30 -17.57 -11.74
CA LEU A 182 0.49 -17.53 -12.95
C LEU A 182 1.35 -17.12 -14.15
N ASP A 183 2.14 -18.07 -14.67
CA ASP A 183 2.94 -17.93 -15.89
C ASP A 183 2.11 -18.28 -17.14
N VAL A 184 0.91 -17.74 -17.24
CA VAL A 184 -0.06 -18.02 -18.31
C VAL A 184 -0.22 -16.78 -19.17
N THR A 185 0.12 -16.86 -20.46
CA THR A 185 0.13 -15.71 -21.38
C THR A 185 -1.22 -15.44 -22.03
N ASP A 186 -2.15 -16.40 -22.01
CA ASP A 186 -3.52 -16.24 -22.55
C ASP A 186 -4.52 -15.91 -21.44
N LEU A 187 -5.29 -14.82 -21.59
CA LEU A 187 -6.26 -14.36 -20.59
C LEU A 187 -7.43 -15.32 -20.37
N GLY A 188 -7.86 -16.04 -21.41
CA GLY A 188 -8.93 -17.03 -21.29
C GLY A 188 -8.49 -18.22 -20.42
N THR A 189 -7.27 -18.70 -20.64
CA THR A 189 -6.65 -19.73 -19.82
C THR A 189 -6.37 -19.23 -18.40
N LEU A 190 -5.87 -18.00 -18.25
CA LEU A 190 -5.66 -17.37 -16.93
C LEU A 190 -6.95 -17.34 -16.12
N LYS A 191 -8.05 -16.84 -16.72
CA LYS A 191 -9.36 -16.79 -16.07
C LYS A 191 -9.80 -18.18 -15.61
N ARG A 192 -9.75 -19.17 -16.52
CA ARG A 192 -10.12 -20.56 -16.21
C ARG A 192 -9.30 -21.16 -15.07
N VAL A 193 -7.99 -20.88 -15.02
CA VAL A 193 -7.12 -21.33 -13.95
C VAL A 193 -7.51 -20.67 -12.62
N ILE A 194 -7.68 -19.35 -12.61
CA ILE A 194 -8.03 -18.59 -11.39
C ILE A 194 -9.39 -19.03 -10.83
N GLU A 195 -10.39 -19.28 -11.69
CA GLU A 195 -11.73 -19.72 -11.28
C GLU A 195 -11.74 -21.11 -10.63
N GLN A 196 -10.77 -21.97 -10.97
CA GLN A 196 -10.63 -23.31 -10.37
C GLN A 196 -9.79 -23.31 -9.07
N ILE A 197 -9.01 -22.25 -8.80
CA ILE A 197 -8.23 -22.18 -7.56
C ILE A 197 -9.19 -22.02 -6.37
N PRO A 198 -9.12 -22.87 -5.32
CA PRO A 198 -9.96 -22.76 -4.14
C PRO A 198 -9.85 -21.39 -3.46
N HIS A 199 -10.97 -20.89 -2.92
CA HIS A 199 -10.96 -19.74 -2.01
C HIS A 199 -10.41 -20.18 -0.65
N ASN A 200 -9.20 -19.73 -0.33
CA ASN A 200 -8.52 -20.05 0.91
C ASN A 200 -7.55 -18.91 1.26
N ASP A 201 -7.50 -18.48 2.52
CA ASP A 201 -6.64 -17.37 2.97
C ASP A 201 -5.16 -17.70 2.95
N MET A 202 -4.81 -19.00 2.92
CA MET A 202 -3.43 -19.43 2.76
C MET A 202 -2.99 -19.47 1.30
N VAL A 203 -3.89 -19.14 0.35
CA VAL A 203 -3.58 -19.06 -1.09
C VAL A 203 -3.34 -17.62 -1.50
N ILE A 204 -2.17 -17.37 -2.07
CA ILE A 204 -1.77 -16.08 -2.64
C ILE A 204 -1.45 -16.26 -4.13
N LEU A 205 -1.66 -15.24 -4.95
CA LEU A 205 -1.44 -15.31 -6.39
C LEU A 205 -0.25 -14.45 -6.81
N GLU A 206 0.47 -14.94 -7.79
CA GLU A 206 1.58 -14.22 -8.39
C GLU A 206 1.33 -14.01 -9.89
N ALA A 207 1.34 -12.77 -10.32
CA ALA A 207 1.52 -12.45 -11.73
C ALA A 207 2.97 -12.78 -12.09
N GLY A 208 3.19 -13.96 -12.67
CA GLY A 208 4.53 -14.45 -12.98
C GLY A 208 5.25 -13.60 -14.04
N THR A 209 6.57 -13.70 -14.08
CA THR A 209 7.40 -12.91 -15.01
C THR A 209 6.95 -13.07 -16.48
N LEU A 210 6.57 -14.27 -16.91
CA LEU A 210 6.11 -14.51 -18.29
C LEU A 210 4.78 -13.80 -18.59
N PHE A 211 3.85 -13.81 -17.64
CA PHE A 211 2.59 -13.09 -17.75
C PHE A 211 2.83 -11.57 -17.84
N ILE A 212 3.68 -11.03 -16.97
CA ILE A 212 4.01 -9.59 -16.97
C ILE A 212 4.74 -9.18 -18.27
N LYS A 213 5.60 -10.02 -18.83
CA LYS A 213 6.28 -9.74 -20.09
C LYS A 213 5.30 -9.67 -21.27
N GLU A 214 4.23 -10.46 -21.26
CA GLU A 214 3.20 -10.45 -22.29
C GLU A 214 2.22 -9.27 -22.13
N TRP A 215 1.70 -9.06 -20.91
CA TRP A 215 0.60 -8.12 -20.66
C TRP A 215 1.04 -6.81 -20.00
N GLY A 216 2.31 -6.69 -19.67
CA GLY A 216 2.82 -5.60 -18.85
C GLY A 216 2.24 -5.62 -17.43
N VAL A 217 2.62 -4.64 -16.62
CA VAL A 217 2.13 -4.50 -15.23
C VAL A 217 0.60 -4.32 -15.17
N ARG A 218 -0.03 -3.82 -16.25
CA ARG A 218 -1.49 -3.68 -16.34
C ARG A 218 -2.23 -5.02 -16.24
N GLY A 219 -1.57 -6.12 -16.58
CA GLY A 219 -2.13 -7.47 -16.42
C GLY A 219 -2.55 -7.81 -14.98
N LEU A 220 -1.93 -7.20 -13.96
CA LEU A 220 -2.35 -7.38 -12.58
C LEU A 220 -3.81 -7.00 -12.35
N SER A 221 -4.28 -5.94 -13.00
CA SER A 221 -5.69 -5.51 -12.92
C SER A 221 -6.66 -6.57 -13.48
N GLU A 222 -6.23 -7.38 -14.45
CA GLU A 222 -7.06 -8.50 -14.98
C GLU A 222 -7.15 -9.64 -13.94
N ILE A 223 -6.03 -9.99 -13.30
CA ILE A 223 -6.05 -10.99 -12.21
C ILE A 223 -6.96 -10.50 -11.08
N ARG A 224 -6.85 -9.23 -10.71
CA ARG A 224 -7.68 -8.61 -9.66
C ARG A 224 -9.18 -8.65 -9.97
N LYS A 225 -9.57 -8.52 -11.25
CA LYS A 225 -10.97 -8.64 -11.67
C LYS A 225 -11.51 -10.06 -11.46
N PHE A 226 -10.69 -11.09 -11.74
CA PHE A 226 -11.10 -12.49 -11.59
C PHE A 226 -11.05 -12.95 -10.12
N ARG A 227 -10.16 -12.35 -9.31
CA ARG A 227 -9.99 -12.71 -7.90
C ARG A 227 -9.83 -11.46 -7.02
N PRO A 228 -10.92 -10.75 -6.72
CA PRO A 228 -10.89 -9.63 -5.78
C PRO A 228 -10.38 -10.07 -4.39
N GLY A 229 -9.66 -9.20 -3.70
CA GLY A 229 -9.22 -9.44 -2.32
C GLY A 229 -8.07 -10.43 -2.12
N VAL A 230 -7.65 -11.20 -3.13
CA VAL A 230 -6.48 -12.09 -2.99
C VAL A 230 -5.20 -11.29 -2.80
N PHE A 231 -4.25 -11.79 -2.01
CA PHE A 231 -2.91 -11.22 -1.98
C PHE A 231 -2.21 -11.45 -3.33
N LEU A 232 -1.84 -10.37 -4.02
CA LEU A 232 -1.34 -10.40 -5.39
C LEU A 232 0.09 -9.88 -5.48
N ILE A 233 0.98 -10.69 -6.03
CA ILE A 233 2.40 -10.41 -6.18
C ILE A 233 2.70 -10.08 -7.64
N ALA A 234 3.49 -9.03 -7.88
CA ALA A 234 4.07 -8.71 -9.17
C ALA A 234 5.51 -9.23 -9.27
N ASP A 235 5.73 -10.31 -10.00
CA ASP A 235 7.07 -10.87 -10.22
C ASP A 235 7.81 -10.13 -11.35
N LEU A 236 8.24 -8.91 -11.04
CA LEU A 236 8.96 -8.03 -11.96
C LEU A 236 10.41 -8.48 -12.18
N LYS A 237 11.00 -9.16 -11.20
CA LYS A 237 12.44 -9.43 -11.15
C LYS A 237 13.25 -8.17 -11.47
N THR A 238 12.87 -7.07 -10.83
CA THR A 238 13.47 -5.75 -11.01
C THR A 238 14.99 -5.82 -10.95
N LEU A 239 15.66 -5.21 -11.94
CA LEU A 239 17.12 -5.12 -12.03
C LEU A 239 17.62 -3.68 -11.93
N ASP A 240 16.77 -2.69 -12.23
CA ASP A 240 17.08 -1.27 -12.21
C ASP A 240 15.77 -0.45 -11.99
N VAL A 241 15.88 0.86 -11.74
CA VAL A 241 14.77 1.82 -11.54
C VAL A 241 13.71 1.38 -10.53
N GLY A 242 14.15 0.72 -9.46
CA GLY A 242 13.30 0.00 -8.49
C GLY A 242 12.09 0.78 -7.98
N LYS A 243 12.24 2.06 -7.62
CA LYS A 243 11.12 2.90 -7.14
C LYS A 243 10.02 3.05 -8.17
N VAL A 244 10.37 3.23 -9.45
CA VAL A 244 9.39 3.40 -10.54
C VAL A 244 8.61 2.13 -10.77
N GLU A 245 9.26 0.97 -10.76
CA GLU A 245 8.60 -0.32 -10.94
C GLU A 245 7.67 -0.65 -9.76
N VAL A 246 8.07 -0.33 -8.52
CA VAL A 246 7.21 -0.45 -7.34
C VAL A 246 5.95 0.40 -7.48
N ASP A 247 6.09 1.68 -7.87
CA ASP A 247 4.96 2.58 -8.10
C ASP A 247 4.01 2.05 -9.17
N GLN A 248 4.55 1.53 -10.28
CA GLN A 248 3.75 0.94 -11.35
C GLN A 248 2.95 -0.27 -10.86
N ALA A 249 3.57 -1.19 -10.14
CA ALA A 249 2.91 -2.38 -9.60
C ALA A 249 1.84 -1.99 -8.56
N PHE A 250 2.16 -1.09 -7.65
CA PHE A 250 1.22 -0.57 -6.66
C PHE A 250 -0.01 0.06 -7.33
N ASN A 251 0.17 0.87 -8.36
CA ASN A 251 -0.92 1.50 -9.10
C ASN A 251 -1.82 0.47 -9.84
N GLN A 252 -1.33 -0.74 -10.09
CA GLN A 252 -2.10 -1.86 -10.63
C GLN A 252 -2.58 -2.86 -9.58
N SER A 253 -2.61 -2.45 -8.31
CA SER A 253 -3.15 -3.22 -7.17
C SER A 253 -2.30 -4.42 -6.73
N ALA A 254 -0.99 -4.38 -6.95
CA ALA A 254 -0.10 -5.35 -6.32
C ALA A 254 -0.05 -5.15 -4.79
N ASP A 255 0.00 -6.27 -4.06
CA ASP A 255 0.26 -6.30 -2.62
C ASP A 255 1.75 -6.57 -2.32
N ALA A 256 2.49 -7.01 -3.33
CA ALA A 256 3.91 -7.26 -3.25
C ALA A 256 4.61 -7.11 -4.61
N VAL A 257 5.90 -6.83 -4.56
CA VAL A 257 6.80 -6.79 -5.73
C VAL A 257 8.02 -7.66 -5.50
N VAL A 258 8.55 -8.22 -6.60
CA VAL A 258 9.77 -9.04 -6.56
C VAL A 258 10.91 -8.32 -7.24
N VAL A 259 12.01 -8.11 -6.52
CA VAL A 259 13.29 -7.66 -7.07
C VAL A 259 14.25 -8.85 -7.21
N SER A 260 15.07 -8.85 -8.25
CA SER A 260 16.12 -9.86 -8.41
C SER A 260 17.26 -9.63 -7.42
N GLY A 261 17.72 -10.67 -6.74
CA GLY A 261 18.94 -10.65 -5.93
C GLY A 261 20.23 -10.46 -6.73
N LEU A 262 20.14 -10.51 -8.08
CA LEU A 262 21.22 -10.17 -9.00
C LEU A 262 21.31 -8.66 -9.31
N ALA A 263 20.31 -7.87 -8.90
CA ALA A 263 20.37 -6.41 -9.01
C ALA A 263 21.49 -5.85 -8.12
N ASN A 264 21.93 -4.62 -8.42
CA ASN A 264 22.85 -3.96 -7.50
C ASN A 264 22.15 -3.68 -6.15
N ILE A 265 22.97 -3.53 -5.10
CA ILE A 265 22.43 -3.41 -3.74
C ILE A 265 21.54 -2.18 -3.56
N GLU A 266 21.86 -1.08 -4.25
CA GLU A 266 21.08 0.15 -4.21
C GLU A 266 19.69 -0.03 -4.84
N THR A 267 19.57 -0.82 -5.91
CA THR A 267 18.26 -1.14 -6.51
C THR A 267 17.45 -2.01 -5.56
N ILE A 268 18.04 -3.00 -4.92
CA ILE A 268 17.37 -3.85 -3.92
C ILE A 268 16.84 -2.97 -2.76
N GLU A 269 17.69 -2.10 -2.20
CA GLU A 269 17.32 -1.17 -1.14
C GLU A 269 16.22 -0.19 -1.56
N ASN A 270 16.28 0.34 -2.79
CA ASN A 270 15.27 1.23 -3.34
C ASN A 270 13.90 0.53 -3.48
N VAL A 271 13.88 -0.74 -3.93
CA VAL A 271 12.63 -1.51 -4.01
C VAL A 271 12.07 -1.75 -2.61
N ILE A 272 12.89 -2.18 -1.65
CA ILE A 272 12.45 -2.48 -0.29
C ILE A 272 11.91 -1.21 0.39
N SER A 273 12.65 -0.09 0.31
CA SER A 273 12.25 1.16 0.94
C SER A 273 10.96 1.74 0.32
N GLU A 274 10.84 1.67 -1.01
CA GLU A 274 9.67 2.16 -1.71
C GLU A 274 8.43 1.27 -1.46
N ALA A 275 8.59 -0.06 -1.50
CA ALA A 275 7.52 -0.98 -1.14
C ALA A 275 7.02 -0.73 0.29
N ARG A 276 7.93 -0.51 1.24
CA ARG A 276 7.58 -0.14 2.63
C ARG A 276 6.84 1.21 2.68
N ARG A 277 7.30 2.19 1.92
CA ARG A 277 6.63 3.50 1.83
C ARG A 277 5.20 3.37 1.30
N MET A 278 4.98 2.49 0.32
CA MET A 278 3.66 2.21 -0.26
C MET A 278 2.81 1.25 0.58
N GLY A 279 3.37 0.65 1.64
CA GLY A 279 2.68 -0.34 2.48
C GLY A 279 2.45 -1.69 1.80
N ILE A 280 3.25 -2.03 0.78
CA ILE A 280 3.26 -3.35 0.13
C ILE A 280 4.52 -4.14 0.51
N TYR A 281 4.56 -5.42 0.16
CA TYR A 281 5.66 -6.32 0.49
C TYR A 281 6.76 -6.26 -0.55
N ALA A 282 8.03 -6.37 -0.10
CA ALA A 282 9.20 -6.54 -0.95
C ALA A 282 9.72 -7.96 -0.84
N TYR A 283 9.80 -8.65 -1.97
CA TYR A 283 10.41 -9.96 -2.13
C TYR A 283 11.78 -9.81 -2.82
N VAL A 284 12.80 -10.55 -2.36
CA VAL A 284 14.08 -10.67 -3.06
C VAL A 284 14.22 -12.09 -3.58
N ASP A 285 14.27 -12.26 -4.92
CA ASP A 285 14.45 -13.55 -5.56
C ASP A 285 15.95 -13.88 -5.73
N MET A 286 16.40 -14.90 -5.03
CA MET A 286 17.80 -15.37 -5.02
C MET A 286 18.13 -16.34 -6.16
N MET A 287 17.34 -16.38 -7.23
CA MET A 287 17.63 -17.21 -8.41
C MET A 287 18.99 -16.83 -9.01
N ASN A 288 19.88 -17.81 -9.16
CA ASN A 288 21.26 -17.67 -9.66
C ASN A 288 22.18 -16.80 -8.79
N VAL A 289 21.79 -16.39 -7.59
CA VAL A 289 22.66 -15.70 -6.65
C VAL A 289 23.60 -16.72 -5.99
N THR A 290 24.91 -16.49 -6.11
CA THR A 290 25.92 -17.41 -5.57
C THR A 290 26.04 -17.34 -4.05
N ASP A 291 25.87 -16.14 -3.49
CA ASP A 291 25.93 -15.88 -2.04
C ASP A 291 24.69 -15.08 -1.56
N PRO A 292 23.55 -15.76 -1.33
CA PRO A 292 22.34 -15.11 -0.83
C PRO A 292 22.55 -14.41 0.53
N MET A 293 23.38 -15.00 1.41
CA MET A 293 23.66 -14.41 2.72
C MET A 293 24.48 -13.13 2.60
N GLY A 294 25.41 -13.07 1.65
CA GLY A 294 26.19 -11.87 1.36
C GLY A 294 25.32 -10.73 0.86
N VAL A 295 24.37 -10.98 -0.05
CA VAL A 295 23.39 -9.99 -0.52
C VAL A 295 22.59 -9.44 0.64
N LEU A 296 22.01 -10.31 1.48
CA LEU A 296 21.19 -9.90 2.62
C LEU A 296 21.98 -9.12 3.68
N LYS A 297 23.25 -9.47 3.91
CA LYS A 297 24.11 -8.76 4.87
C LYS A 297 24.54 -7.40 4.35
N SER A 298 24.78 -7.27 3.05
CA SER A 298 25.21 -6.02 2.42
C SER A 298 24.12 -4.97 2.35
N SER A 299 22.85 -5.40 2.30
CA SER A 299 21.72 -4.47 2.29
C SER A 299 21.44 -3.90 3.68
N LYS A 300 21.26 -2.57 3.75
CA LYS A 300 20.81 -1.87 4.97
C LYS A 300 19.33 -2.12 5.24
N GLU A 301 18.55 -2.34 4.18
CA GLU A 301 17.14 -2.62 4.25
C GLU A 301 16.88 -4.13 4.31
N ARG A 302 15.83 -4.55 5.02
CA ARG A 302 15.42 -5.96 5.10
C ARG A 302 14.17 -6.19 4.28
N PRO A 303 14.19 -7.18 3.36
CA PRO A 303 12.98 -7.58 2.63
C PRO A 303 11.98 -8.26 3.58
N ASP A 304 10.73 -8.27 3.17
CA ASP A 304 9.70 -9.04 3.87
C ASP A 304 9.82 -10.54 3.58
N VAL A 305 10.20 -10.87 2.35
CA VAL A 305 10.31 -12.26 1.88
C VAL A 305 11.58 -12.47 1.07
N VAL A 306 12.24 -13.59 1.27
CA VAL A 306 13.34 -14.07 0.45
C VAL A 306 12.90 -15.32 -0.29
N ILE A 307 13.06 -15.35 -1.61
CA ILE A 307 12.75 -16.51 -2.44
C ILE A 307 14.03 -17.33 -2.70
N LEU A 308 14.09 -18.53 -2.18
CA LEU A 308 15.13 -19.51 -2.49
C LEU A 308 14.72 -20.28 -3.75
N HIS A 309 15.13 -19.77 -4.89
CA HIS A 309 14.65 -20.20 -6.20
C HIS A 309 15.66 -21.10 -6.90
N ARG A 310 15.24 -22.33 -7.23
CA ARG A 310 16.01 -23.24 -8.09
C ARG A 310 15.72 -22.93 -9.55
N ASN A 311 16.78 -22.71 -10.33
CA ASN A 311 16.64 -22.56 -11.78
C ASN A 311 16.17 -23.88 -12.42
N VAL A 312 15.05 -23.84 -13.14
CA VAL A 312 14.44 -25.01 -13.77
C VAL A 312 15.24 -25.48 -14.98
N ASP A 313 15.91 -24.56 -15.69
CA ASP A 313 16.72 -24.89 -16.87
C ASP A 313 18.06 -25.54 -16.53
N ALA A 314 18.50 -25.45 -15.29
CA ALA A 314 19.79 -26.02 -14.84
C ALA A 314 19.83 -27.55 -14.75
N GLY A 315 18.74 -28.23 -15.17
CA GLY A 315 18.69 -29.69 -15.40
C GLY A 315 18.33 -30.55 -14.19
N ALA A 316 17.64 -31.64 -14.48
CA ALA A 316 17.05 -32.60 -13.55
C ALA A 316 18.04 -33.55 -12.85
N GLY A 317 19.34 -33.36 -12.98
CA GLY A 317 20.37 -34.30 -12.51
C GLY A 317 21.10 -33.94 -11.21
N LYS A 318 20.72 -32.83 -10.54
CA LYS A 318 21.35 -32.36 -9.28
C LYS A 318 20.34 -32.17 -8.14
N GLU A 319 19.28 -32.96 -8.12
CA GLU A 319 18.14 -32.72 -7.24
C GLU A 319 18.47 -32.80 -5.75
N ASP A 320 19.23 -33.75 -5.30
CA ASP A 320 19.44 -34.00 -3.87
C ASP A 320 20.38 -32.98 -3.18
N GLN A 321 21.46 -32.55 -3.86
CA GLN A 321 22.43 -31.61 -3.25
C GLN A 321 21.92 -30.16 -3.25
N ALA A 322 21.15 -29.74 -4.26
CA ALA A 322 20.59 -28.41 -4.32
C ALA A 322 19.44 -28.19 -3.30
N GLU A 323 18.75 -29.26 -2.91
CA GLU A 323 17.70 -29.21 -1.88
C GLU A 323 18.28 -28.97 -0.49
N ASP A 324 19.34 -29.71 -0.12
CA ASP A 324 20.00 -29.56 1.19
C ASP A 324 20.52 -28.14 1.43
N ASN A 325 21.04 -27.49 0.40
CA ASN A 325 21.54 -26.11 0.52
C ASN A 325 20.41 -25.08 0.77
N ARG A 326 19.22 -25.24 0.16
CA ARG A 326 18.09 -24.34 0.39
C ARG A 326 17.57 -24.43 1.83
N TRP A 327 17.48 -25.66 2.36
CA TRP A 327 17.03 -25.89 3.73
C TRP A 327 17.99 -25.30 4.76
N LYS A 328 19.29 -25.39 4.50
CA LYS A 328 20.31 -24.77 5.32
C LYS A 328 20.18 -23.23 5.29
N LEU A 329 19.98 -22.67 4.09
CA LEU A 329 19.80 -21.21 3.93
C LEU A 329 18.57 -20.67 4.67
N ILE A 330 17.45 -21.38 4.72
CA ILE A 330 16.29 -20.98 5.52
C ILE A 330 16.68 -20.77 6.98
N LYS A 331 17.39 -21.74 7.57
CA LYS A 331 17.85 -21.65 8.96
C LYS A 331 18.84 -20.51 9.17
N GLU A 332 19.78 -20.35 8.25
CA GLU A 332 20.79 -19.27 8.30
C GLU A 332 20.15 -17.88 8.19
N ILE A 333 19.15 -17.70 7.32
CA ILE A 333 18.41 -16.43 7.18
C ILE A 333 17.66 -16.11 8.47
N LYS A 334 16.88 -17.05 8.97
CA LYS A 334 16.06 -16.84 10.18
C LYS A 334 16.90 -16.59 11.44
N SER A 335 18.04 -17.29 11.59
CA SER A 335 18.91 -17.13 12.76
C SER A 335 19.96 -16.02 12.63
N GLY A 336 20.43 -15.77 11.41
CA GLY A 336 21.58 -14.86 11.19
C GLY A 336 21.24 -13.48 10.62
N ILE A 337 20.02 -13.31 10.06
CA ILE A 337 19.56 -12.02 9.52
C ILE A 337 18.34 -11.51 10.31
N SER A 338 17.21 -12.24 10.25
CA SER A 338 16.00 -11.92 11.01
C SER A 338 15.02 -13.09 10.94
N ASP A 339 14.41 -13.42 12.06
CA ASP A 339 13.30 -14.38 12.19
C ASP A 339 11.98 -13.86 11.59
N LYS A 340 11.87 -12.55 11.37
CA LYS A 340 10.71 -11.90 10.74
C LYS A 340 10.70 -12.00 9.22
N ILE A 341 11.82 -12.35 8.59
CA ILE A 341 11.89 -12.55 7.14
C ILE A 341 11.20 -13.88 6.81
N LEU A 342 10.19 -13.83 5.95
CA LEU A 342 9.56 -15.04 5.43
C LEU A 342 10.45 -15.67 4.36
N CYS A 343 10.63 -16.99 4.45
CA CYS A 343 11.41 -17.76 3.47
C CYS A 343 10.46 -18.48 2.51
N ALA A 344 10.48 -18.08 1.24
CA ALA A 344 9.75 -18.73 0.17
C ALA A 344 10.67 -19.70 -0.60
N VAL A 345 10.12 -20.80 -1.08
CA VAL A 345 10.83 -21.76 -1.93
C VAL A 345 10.16 -21.88 -3.29
N ALA A 346 10.96 -21.85 -4.35
CA ALA A 346 10.50 -21.90 -5.74
C ALA A 346 11.33 -22.84 -6.60
N GLY A 347 10.80 -23.18 -7.78
CA GLY A 347 11.49 -23.99 -8.80
C GLY A 347 11.27 -25.49 -8.65
N GLY A 348 10.30 -26.03 -9.40
CA GLY A 348 9.97 -27.46 -9.46
C GLY A 348 9.34 -28.05 -8.20
N ILE A 349 8.62 -27.22 -7.44
CA ILE A 349 7.93 -27.66 -6.23
C ILE A 349 6.75 -28.58 -6.61
N ASN A 350 6.74 -29.77 -6.00
CA ASN A 350 5.70 -30.79 -6.08
C ASN A 350 5.30 -31.21 -4.64
N PRO A 351 4.25 -32.02 -4.41
CA PRO A 351 3.79 -32.38 -3.07
C PRO A 351 4.87 -33.01 -2.18
N LYS A 352 5.79 -33.79 -2.76
CA LYS A 352 6.88 -34.42 -2.00
C LYS A 352 7.92 -33.38 -1.54
N THR A 353 8.37 -32.52 -2.45
CA THR A 353 9.34 -31.47 -2.12
C THR A 353 8.72 -30.37 -1.26
N ALA A 354 7.44 -30.06 -1.44
CA ALA A 354 6.68 -29.15 -0.58
C ALA A 354 6.70 -29.59 0.89
N LYS A 355 6.45 -30.87 1.15
CA LYS A 355 6.50 -31.43 2.51
C LYS A 355 7.89 -31.27 3.14
N GLN A 356 8.96 -31.52 2.36
CA GLN A 356 10.33 -31.30 2.83
C GLN A 356 10.62 -29.83 3.12
N ALA A 357 10.15 -28.93 2.26
CA ALA A 357 10.30 -27.49 2.46
C ALA A 357 9.67 -27.02 3.78
N LEU A 358 8.42 -27.42 4.04
CA LEU A 358 7.69 -27.07 5.26
C LEU A 358 8.38 -27.59 6.52
N ILE A 359 8.84 -28.85 6.52
CA ILE A 359 9.59 -29.45 7.65
C ILE A 359 10.87 -28.63 7.94
N ASN A 360 11.48 -28.05 6.92
CA ASN A 360 12.68 -27.23 7.07
C ASN A 360 12.40 -25.76 7.34
N GLY A 361 11.14 -25.36 7.54
CA GLY A 361 10.74 -24.04 7.98
C GLY A 361 10.47 -23.05 6.86
N ALA A 362 10.16 -23.52 5.65
CA ALA A 362 9.65 -22.65 4.59
C ALA A 362 8.29 -22.06 4.98
N ASP A 363 8.13 -20.77 4.77
CA ASP A 363 6.91 -20.02 5.08
C ASP A 363 5.98 -19.90 3.87
N ILE A 364 6.53 -20.01 2.65
CA ILE A 364 5.78 -19.88 1.40
C ILE A 364 6.26 -20.94 0.39
N LEU A 365 5.32 -21.67 -0.18
CA LEU A 365 5.56 -22.59 -1.29
C LEU A 365 5.14 -21.94 -2.60
N ILE A 366 6.08 -21.67 -3.52
CA ILE A 366 5.79 -21.09 -4.83
C ILE A 366 5.65 -22.21 -5.85
N VAL A 367 4.43 -22.40 -6.36
CA VAL A 367 4.07 -23.48 -7.27
C VAL A 367 3.48 -22.90 -8.56
N GLY A 368 4.09 -23.18 -9.70
CA GLY A 368 3.63 -22.74 -11.02
C GLY A 368 2.97 -23.89 -11.79
N ARG A 369 3.68 -24.46 -12.76
CA ARG A 369 3.19 -25.42 -13.76
C ARG A 369 2.49 -26.64 -13.19
N TYR A 370 2.88 -27.15 -12.04
CA TYR A 370 2.23 -28.31 -11.41
C TYR A 370 0.72 -28.05 -11.19
N ILE A 371 0.36 -26.81 -10.84
CA ILE A 371 -1.03 -26.40 -10.65
C ILE A 371 -1.61 -25.84 -11.95
N THR A 372 -0.96 -24.85 -12.56
CA THR A 372 -1.54 -24.08 -13.68
C THR A 372 -1.70 -24.89 -14.96
N GLN A 373 -0.90 -25.95 -15.16
CA GLN A 373 -0.98 -26.85 -16.30
C GLN A 373 -1.67 -28.19 -15.97
N SER A 374 -2.20 -28.34 -14.76
CA SER A 374 -2.98 -29.53 -14.39
C SER A 374 -4.30 -29.58 -15.19
N LYS A 375 -4.74 -30.82 -15.49
CA LYS A 375 -6.07 -31.06 -16.05
C LYS A 375 -7.17 -30.69 -15.05
N ASP A 376 -6.87 -30.80 -13.76
CA ASP A 376 -7.73 -30.47 -12.62
C ASP A 376 -6.95 -29.55 -11.70
N VAL A 377 -7.11 -28.25 -11.91
CA VAL A 377 -6.38 -27.19 -11.17
C VAL A 377 -6.82 -27.18 -9.71
N GLU A 378 -8.12 -27.36 -9.44
CA GLU A 378 -8.66 -27.39 -8.09
C GLU A 378 -8.03 -28.51 -7.27
N ARG A 379 -8.03 -29.72 -7.79
CA ARG A 379 -7.43 -30.87 -7.13
C ARG A 379 -5.94 -30.65 -6.86
N ALA A 380 -5.20 -30.18 -7.88
CA ALA A 380 -3.76 -29.91 -7.73
C ALA A 380 -3.48 -28.86 -6.67
N ALA A 381 -4.28 -27.78 -6.58
CA ALA A 381 -4.13 -26.78 -5.54
C ALA A 381 -4.48 -27.34 -4.14
N ARG A 382 -5.55 -28.14 -4.02
CA ARG A 382 -5.95 -28.76 -2.75
C ARG A 382 -4.90 -29.73 -2.22
N GLU A 383 -4.13 -30.43 -3.06
CA GLU A 383 -3.01 -31.27 -2.64
C GLU A 383 -1.97 -30.46 -1.84
N PHE A 384 -1.67 -29.22 -2.23
CA PHE A 384 -0.76 -28.36 -1.47
C PHE A 384 -1.42 -27.73 -0.26
N ILE A 385 -2.66 -27.26 -0.38
CA ILE A 385 -3.40 -26.67 0.75
C ILE A 385 -3.46 -27.65 1.92
N SER A 386 -3.70 -28.94 1.66
CA SER A 386 -3.74 -29.97 2.69
C SER A 386 -2.40 -30.17 3.43
N LEU A 387 -1.27 -29.79 2.82
CA LEU A 387 0.05 -29.85 3.46
C LEU A 387 0.32 -28.65 4.39
N LEU A 388 -0.39 -27.54 4.22
CA LEU A 388 -0.17 -26.32 4.99
C LEU A 388 -0.72 -26.37 6.42
N GLY A 389 -1.54 -27.37 6.73
CA GLY A 389 -2.19 -27.58 8.03
C GLY A 389 -3.71 -27.60 7.91
N GLU A 390 -4.38 -28.05 8.98
CA GLU A 390 -5.83 -28.14 9.00
C GLU A 390 -6.47 -26.75 8.83
N ASP A 391 -7.57 -26.76 8.10
CA ASP A 391 -8.44 -25.63 7.79
C ASP A 391 -8.74 -24.81 9.06
N THR A 392 -8.22 -23.60 9.12
CA THR A 392 -8.40 -22.70 10.26
C THR A 392 -9.67 -21.86 10.16
N ASP A 393 -10.67 -22.33 9.42
CA ASP A 393 -12.00 -21.73 9.34
C ASP A 393 -12.70 -21.58 10.71
N LEU A 394 -12.20 -22.28 11.73
CA LEU A 394 -12.74 -22.23 13.09
C LEU A 394 -12.67 -20.84 13.77
N TYR A 395 -11.91 -19.89 13.22
CA TYR A 395 -11.74 -18.54 13.79
C TYR A 395 -12.13 -17.42 12.84
N ARG A 396 -12.68 -17.73 11.67
CA ARG A 396 -13.23 -16.70 10.78
C ARG A 396 -14.56 -16.23 11.31
N THR A 397 -14.62 -14.97 11.69
CA THR A 397 -15.89 -14.24 11.68
C THR A 397 -16.21 -13.95 10.22
N HIS A 398 -17.14 -14.72 9.64
CA HIS A 398 -17.76 -14.34 8.38
C HIS A 398 -18.58 -13.06 8.64
N TRP A 399 -18.09 -11.93 8.14
CA TRP A 399 -18.92 -10.75 7.97
C TRP A 399 -19.61 -10.90 6.63
N GLU A 400 -20.85 -11.41 6.66
CA GLU A 400 -21.76 -11.33 5.51
C GLU A 400 -22.20 -9.88 5.26
#